data_753eaf6593d85a439e0697b9b8101b74
#
_entry.id   753eaf6593d85a439e0697b9b8101b74
#
_cell.length_a   1.000
_cell.length_b   1.000
_cell.length_c   1.000
_cell.angle_alpha   90.00
_cell.angle_beta   90.00
_cell.angle_gamma   90.00
#
_symmetry.space_group_name_H-M   'P 1'
#
loop_
_entity.id
_entity.type
_entity.pdbx_description
1 polymer ?
#
loop_
_entity_poly.entity_id
_entity_poly.type
_entity_poly.pdbx_seq_one_letter_code
_entity_poly.pdbx_strand_id
1 'polypeptide(L)'
;LRPRGRMVDFEILKSLEKLLDVTSYRRDHLIEYLHKIQDSNGAITKDYMTALSSLMGISQTEIYEVATFYHHFDVVDSDKDKPPALTVRVCDSVSCELNGANELAEMLDNYYKGTVRIQKVPCIGRCQSAPAAVVKMNPIDNATFEKVKRNVDAKAFYPELPDYVEFCLSLIHI
;
A
#
# COMPACT_ATOMS: atom_id res chain seq x y z
N LEU A 1 -23.29 -24.74 -5.11
CA LEU A 1 -21.93 -25.26 -4.84
C LEU A 1 -21.50 -24.75 -3.48
N ARG A 2 -21.30 -25.64 -2.50
CA ARG A 2 -20.70 -25.24 -1.23
C ARG A 2 -19.21 -25.00 -1.47
N PRO A 3 -18.65 -23.82 -1.16
CA PRO A 3 -17.23 -23.60 -1.29
C PRO A 3 -16.47 -24.60 -0.40
N ARG A 4 -15.60 -25.39 -1.00
CA ARG A 4 -14.64 -26.20 -0.26
C ARG A 4 -13.54 -25.28 0.21
N GLY A 5 -13.56 -24.86 1.47
CA GLY A 5 -12.61 -23.92 1.99
C GLY A 5 -12.83 -23.59 3.45
N ARG A 6 -12.16 -22.55 3.97
CA ARG A 6 -12.37 -22.04 5.32
C ARG A 6 -13.82 -21.62 5.53
N MET A 7 -14.33 -21.88 6.72
CA MET A 7 -15.62 -21.33 7.12
C MET A 7 -15.50 -19.81 7.23
N VAL A 8 -16.50 -19.12 6.69
CA VAL A 8 -16.58 -17.66 6.77
C VAL A 8 -16.98 -17.27 8.19
N ASP A 9 -16.24 -16.37 8.80
CA ASP A 9 -16.63 -15.72 10.05
C ASP A 9 -17.75 -14.71 9.77
N PHE A 10 -18.87 -14.86 10.47
CA PHE A 10 -20.07 -14.07 10.22
C PHE A 10 -19.90 -12.60 10.65
N GLU A 11 -19.12 -12.33 11.70
CA GLU A 11 -18.86 -10.97 12.16
C GLU A 11 -17.97 -10.23 11.15
N ILE A 12 -16.94 -10.91 10.62
CA ILE A 12 -16.07 -10.34 9.58
C ILE A 12 -16.85 -10.11 8.30
N LEU A 13 -17.74 -11.05 7.92
CA LEU A 13 -18.60 -10.88 6.76
C LEU A 13 -19.47 -9.62 6.85
N LYS A 14 -20.16 -9.42 7.98
CA LYS A 14 -20.97 -8.23 8.22
C LYS A 14 -20.16 -6.94 8.25
N SER A 15 -18.98 -6.96 8.86
CA SER A 15 -18.10 -5.81 8.90
C SER A 15 -17.63 -5.43 7.49
N LEU A 16 -17.35 -6.43 6.66
CA LEU A 16 -16.95 -6.24 5.27
C LEU A 16 -18.10 -5.71 4.41
N GLU A 17 -19.31 -6.23 4.54
CA GLU A 17 -20.51 -5.73 3.86
C GLU A 17 -20.71 -4.23 4.17
N LYS A 18 -20.60 -3.85 5.43
CA LYS A 18 -20.72 -2.47 5.86
C LYS A 18 -19.57 -1.59 5.33
N LEU A 19 -18.35 -2.12 5.27
CA LEU A 19 -17.18 -1.39 4.78
C LEU A 19 -17.27 -1.13 3.27
N LEU A 20 -17.69 -2.14 2.52
CA LEU A 20 -17.78 -2.03 1.06
C LEU A 20 -18.97 -1.19 0.61
N ASP A 21 -20.08 -1.25 1.35
CA ASP A 21 -21.32 -0.48 1.12
C ASP A 21 -21.80 -0.51 -0.34
N VAL A 22 -21.90 -1.72 -0.90
CA VAL A 22 -22.31 -1.94 -2.28
C VAL A 22 -23.51 -2.88 -2.34
N THR A 23 -24.38 -2.66 -3.32
CA THR A 23 -25.57 -3.49 -3.56
C THR A 23 -25.27 -4.73 -4.42
N SER A 24 -24.15 -4.73 -5.13
CA SER A 24 -23.75 -5.81 -6.02
C SER A 24 -22.22 -5.92 -6.07
N TYR A 25 -21.72 -7.14 -5.87
CA TYR A 25 -20.29 -7.42 -5.89
C TYR A 25 -19.86 -7.81 -7.30
N ARG A 26 -19.12 -6.91 -7.97
CA ARG A 26 -18.63 -7.09 -9.32
C ARG A 26 -17.16 -7.49 -9.31
N ARG A 27 -16.79 -8.43 -10.21
CA ARG A 27 -15.41 -8.94 -10.31
C ARG A 27 -14.39 -7.86 -10.70
N ASP A 28 -14.77 -6.93 -11.55
CA ASP A 28 -13.93 -5.80 -12.00
C ASP A 28 -13.60 -4.80 -10.88
N HIS A 29 -14.32 -4.83 -9.75
CA HIS A 29 -14.05 -4.00 -8.58
C HIS A 29 -13.21 -4.71 -7.50
N LEU A 30 -12.63 -5.88 -7.79
CA LEU A 30 -11.85 -6.62 -6.81
C LEU A 30 -10.71 -5.78 -6.20
N ILE A 31 -9.98 -5.02 -7.03
CA ILE A 31 -8.86 -4.19 -6.59
C ILE A 31 -9.36 -3.07 -5.66
N GLU A 32 -10.48 -2.42 -5.97
CA GLU A 32 -11.07 -1.38 -5.11
C GLU A 32 -11.50 -1.95 -3.75
N TYR A 33 -12.05 -3.17 -3.74
CA TYR A 33 -12.42 -3.82 -2.48
C TYR A 33 -11.19 -4.16 -1.64
N LEU A 34 -10.11 -4.63 -2.27
CA LEU A 34 -8.83 -4.86 -1.59
C LEU A 34 -8.24 -3.57 -1.02
N HIS A 35 -8.32 -2.43 -1.76
CA HIS A 35 -7.91 -1.12 -1.24
C HIS A 35 -8.73 -0.72 -0.01
N LYS A 36 -10.05 -0.82 -0.05
CA LYS A 36 -10.91 -0.49 1.09
C LYS A 36 -10.56 -1.33 2.32
N ILE A 37 -10.30 -2.64 2.14
CA ILE A 37 -9.88 -3.52 3.23
C ILE A 37 -8.51 -3.10 3.77
N GLN A 38 -7.52 -2.90 2.89
CA GLN A 38 -6.17 -2.49 3.28
C GLN A 38 -6.18 -1.17 4.05
N ASP A 39 -6.91 -0.16 3.55
CA ASP A 39 -6.96 1.18 4.14
C ASP A 39 -7.67 1.18 5.50
N SER A 40 -8.73 0.39 5.64
CA SER A 40 -9.50 0.29 6.88
C SER A 40 -8.81 -0.56 7.94
N ASN A 41 -8.22 -1.69 7.53
CA ASN A 41 -7.73 -2.73 8.44
C ASN A 41 -6.19 -2.72 8.59
N GLY A 42 -5.48 -1.99 7.72
CA GLY A 42 -4.01 -1.93 7.68
C GLY A 42 -3.34 -3.14 7.02
N ALA A 43 -4.10 -4.21 6.75
CA ALA A 43 -3.65 -5.39 6.03
C ALA A 43 -4.86 -6.23 5.56
N ILE A 44 -4.63 -7.15 4.64
CA ILE A 44 -5.62 -8.11 4.14
C ILE A 44 -5.36 -9.45 4.83
N THR A 45 -6.20 -9.80 5.80
CA THR A 45 -6.08 -11.09 6.49
C THR A 45 -6.75 -12.22 5.70
N LYS A 46 -6.39 -13.46 6.01
CA LYS A 46 -7.02 -14.65 5.42
C LYS A 46 -8.53 -14.69 5.64
N ASP A 47 -9.00 -14.17 6.75
CA ASP A 47 -10.43 -14.17 7.09
C ASP A 47 -11.19 -13.14 6.23
N TYR A 48 -10.61 -11.94 5.99
CA TYR A 48 -11.16 -10.98 5.04
C TYR A 48 -11.17 -11.51 3.60
N MET A 49 -10.14 -12.24 3.17
CA MET A 49 -10.13 -12.88 1.85
C MET A 49 -11.21 -13.95 1.73
N THR A 50 -11.45 -14.73 2.80
CA THR A 50 -12.51 -15.74 2.84
C THR A 50 -13.89 -15.09 2.77
N ALA A 51 -14.12 -14.01 3.51
CA ALA A 51 -15.37 -13.26 3.47
C ALA A 51 -15.61 -12.63 2.10
N LEU A 52 -14.57 -11.99 1.52
CA LEU A 52 -14.65 -11.37 0.18
C LEU A 52 -14.93 -12.41 -0.91
N SER A 53 -14.30 -13.59 -0.83
CA SER A 53 -14.57 -14.75 -1.71
C SER A 53 -16.03 -15.16 -1.67
N SER A 54 -16.62 -15.20 -0.47
CA SER A 54 -18.04 -15.53 -0.29
C SER A 54 -18.96 -14.47 -0.89
N LEU A 55 -18.67 -13.18 -0.70
CA LEU A 55 -19.49 -12.08 -1.20
C LEU A 55 -19.43 -11.96 -2.72
N MET A 56 -18.26 -12.13 -3.31
CA MET A 56 -18.04 -11.99 -4.74
C MET A 56 -18.33 -13.27 -5.54
N GLY A 57 -18.43 -14.43 -4.87
CA GLY A 57 -18.58 -15.73 -5.54
C GLY A 57 -17.39 -16.16 -6.38
N ILE A 58 -16.17 -15.67 -6.07
CA ILE A 58 -14.91 -16.03 -6.71
C ILE A 58 -14.01 -16.85 -5.76
N SER A 59 -13.00 -17.53 -6.30
CA SER A 59 -12.14 -18.38 -5.48
C SER A 59 -11.22 -17.54 -4.57
N GLN A 60 -10.89 -18.07 -3.39
CA GLN A 60 -9.90 -17.46 -2.50
C GLN A 60 -8.51 -17.36 -3.15
N THR A 61 -8.17 -18.34 -3.99
CA THR A 61 -6.92 -18.35 -4.74
C THR A 61 -6.81 -17.15 -5.67
N GLU A 62 -7.89 -16.82 -6.39
CA GLU A 62 -7.92 -15.67 -7.28
C GLU A 62 -7.73 -14.35 -6.52
N ILE A 63 -8.41 -14.21 -5.37
CA ILE A 63 -8.23 -13.03 -4.51
C ILE A 63 -6.79 -12.95 -4.00
N TYR A 64 -6.22 -14.08 -3.56
CA TYR A 64 -4.86 -14.15 -3.08
C TYR A 64 -3.83 -13.80 -4.15
N GLU A 65 -4.00 -14.33 -5.37
CA GLU A 65 -3.12 -14.03 -6.50
C GLU A 65 -3.12 -12.53 -6.84
N VAL A 66 -4.29 -11.90 -6.88
CA VAL A 66 -4.40 -10.46 -7.13
C VAL A 66 -3.80 -9.67 -5.97
N ALA A 67 -4.12 -10.01 -4.72
CA ALA A 67 -3.64 -9.29 -3.55
C ALA A 67 -2.11 -9.37 -3.41
N THR A 68 -1.49 -10.52 -3.70
CA THR A 68 -0.03 -10.70 -3.59
C THR A 68 0.75 -10.18 -4.79
N PHE A 69 0.09 -9.92 -5.92
CA PHE A 69 0.74 -9.34 -7.10
C PHE A 69 1.18 -7.89 -6.87
N TYR A 70 0.41 -7.12 -6.11
CA TYR A 70 0.70 -5.70 -5.87
C TYR A 70 1.41 -5.47 -4.55
N HIS A 71 2.57 -4.83 -4.55
CA HIS A 71 3.32 -4.44 -3.34
C HIS A 71 2.59 -3.47 -2.40
N HIS A 72 1.47 -2.94 -2.85
CA HIS A 72 0.63 -2.07 -2.03
C HIS A 72 -0.13 -2.83 -0.95
N PHE A 73 -0.49 -4.08 -1.23
CA PHE A 73 -1.29 -4.89 -0.32
C PHE A 73 -0.41 -5.73 0.61
N ASP A 74 -0.74 -5.69 1.88
CA ASP A 74 -0.11 -6.52 2.91
C ASP A 74 -1.02 -7.70 3.23
N VAL A 75 -0.68 -8.87 2.68
CA VAL A 75 -1.41 -10.11 2.93
C VAL A 75 -0.79 -10.81 4.13
N VAL A 76 -1.58 -10.98 5.20
CA VAL A 76 -1.13 -11.56 6.46
C VAL A 76 -2.02 -12.70 6.92
N ASP A 77 -1.50 -13.54 7.79
CA ASP A 77 -2.27 -14.67 8.31
C ASP A 77 -3.34 -14.22 9.30
N SER A 78 -2.99 -13.29 10.17
CA SER A 78 -3.86 -12.78 11.24
C SER A 78 -3.56 -11.33 11.56
N ASP A 79 -4.42 -10.70 12.37
CA ASP A 79 -4.24 -9.33 12.83
C ASP A 79 -2.93 -9.10 13.63
N LYS A 80 -2.35 -10.17 14.20
CA LYS A 80 -1.09 -10.11 14.93
C LYS A 80 0.12 -9.89 14.03
N ASP A 81 0.00 -10.26 12.76
CA ASP A 81 1.07 -10.21 11.77
C ASP A 81 1.04 -8.90 10.96
N LYS A 82 0.15 -7.97 11.32
CA LYS A 82 0.04 -6.68 10.64
C LYS A 82 1.34 -5.88 10.73
N PRO A 83 1.77 -5.27 9.62
CA PRO A 83 2.92 -4.38 9.66
C PRO A 83 2.63 -3.12 10.48
N PRO A 84 3.68 -2.37 10.87
CA PRO A 84 3.50 -1.05 11.48
C PRO A 84 2.61 -0.14 10.63
N ALA A 85 1.88 0.75 11.30
CA ALA A 85 0.90 1.64 10.66
C ALA A 85 1.49 2.56 9.57
N LEU A 86 2.80 2.82 9.65
CA LEU A 86 3.52 3.61 8.66
C LEU A 86 4.58 2.78 7.96
N THR A 87 4.54 2.82 6.63
CA THR A 87 5.57 2.24 5.76
C THR A 87 6.25 3.34 4.97
N VAL A 88 7.59 3.33 4.99
CA VAL A 88 8.44 4.09 4.09
C VAL A 88 8.98 3.13 3.04
N ARG A 89 8.71 3.42 1.78
CA ARG A 89 9.20 2.64 0.64
C ARG A 89 10.41 3.33 0.03
N VAL A 90 11.51 2.62 -0.10
CA VAL A 90 12.74 3.12 -0.73
C VAL A 90 12.94 2.36 -2.05
N CYS A 91 13.10 3.11 -3.14
CA CYS A 91 13.33 2.52 -4.45
C CYS A 91 14.70 1.82 -4.51
N ASP A 92 14.73 0.54 -4.91
CA ASP A 92 15.95 -0.27 -5.05
C ASP A 92 16.38 -0.49 -6.51
N SER A 93 15.81 0.29 -7.45
CA SER A 93 16.22 0.21 -8.85
C SER A 93 17.58 0.80 -9.09
N VAL A 94 18.24 0.39 -10.16
CA VAL A 94 19.65 0.70 -10.48
C VAL A 94 20.01 2.18 -10.27
N SER A 95 19.21 3.12 -10.79
CA SER A 95 19.50 4.56 -10.62
C SER A 95 19.47 4.99 -9.15
N CYS A 96 18.56 4.46 -8.35
CA CYS A 96 18.46 4.80 -6.94
C CYS A 96 19.56 4.10 -6.13
N GLU A 97 19.88 2.86 -6.46
CA GLU A 97 20.97 2.10 -5.83
C GLU A 97 22.31 2.78 -6.02
N LEU A 98 22.62 3.19 -7.27
CA LEU A 98 23.85 3.94 -7.57
C LEU A 98 23.92 5.32 -6.88
N ASN A 99 22.79 5.85 -6.44
CA ASN A 99 22.70 7.11 -5.70
C ASN A 99 22.50 6.92 -4.18
N GLY A 100 22.82 5.74 -3.63
CA GLY A 100 22.86 5.51 -2.18
C GLY A 100 21.52 5.11 -1.56
N ALA A 101 20.59 4.53 -2.32
CA ALA A 101 19.31 4.07 -1.77
C ALA A 101 19.44 2.95 -0.74
N ASN A 102 20.43 2.06 -0.91
CA ASN A 102 20.67 0.97 0.03
C ASN A 102 21.11 1.49 1.40
N GLU A 103 22.07 2.42 1.41
CA GLU A 103 22.56 3.07 2.63
C GLU A 103 21.45 3.88 3.31
N LEU A 104 20.62 4.57 2.52
CA LEU A 104 19.45 5.27 3.03
C LEU A 104 18.48 4.32 3.72
N ALA A 105 18.16 3.18 3.11
CA ALA A 105 17.25 2.19 3.67
C ALA A 105 17.79 1.62 4.99
N GLU A 106 19.08 1.29 5.05
CA GLU A 106 19.74 0.80 6.26
C GLU A 106 19.76 1.84 7.40
N MET A 107 20.06 3.10 7.08
CA MET A 107 20.01 4.18 8.08
C MET A 107 18.62 4.37 8.65
N LEU A 108 17.59 4.32 7.80
CA LEU A 108 16.18 4.45 8.23
C LEU A 108 15.75 3.27 9.09
N ASP A 109 16.09 2.05 8.69
CA ASP A 109 15.72 0.83 9.44
C ASP A 109 16.38 0.81 10.83
N ASN A 110 17.67 1.15 10.90
CA ASN A 110 18.41 1.28 12.16
C ASN A 110 17.86 2.37 13.08
N TYR A 111 17.35 3.46 12.52
CA TYR A 111 16.77 4.56 13.29
C TYR A 111 15.39 4.21 13.85
N TYR A 112 14.49 3.70 13.00
CA TYR A 112 13.11 3.44 13.38
C TYR A 112 12.91 2.12 14.14
N LYS A 113 13.81 1.15 14.01
CA LYS A 113 13.82 -0.12 14.75
C LYS A 113 12.45 -0.81 14.81
N GLY A 114 11.76 -0.84 13.67
CA GLY A 114 10.46 -1.49 13.52
C GLY A 114 9.24 -0.65 13.93
N THR A 115 9.39 0.59 14.42
CA THR A 115 8.26 1.50 14.65
C THR A 115 7.67 2.03 13.35
N VAL A 116 8.50 2.16 12.33
CA VAL A 116 8.13 2.43 10.93
C VAL A 116 8.72 1.30 10.09
N ARG A 117 7.92 0.71 9.21
CA ARG A 117 8.40 -0.32 8.30
C ARG A 117 9.19 0.33 7.15
N ILE A 118 10.43 -0.09 6.96
CA ILE A 118 11.24 0.29 5.81
C ILE A 118 11.18 -0.85 4.79
N GLN A 119 10.68 -0.56 3.59
CA GLN A 119 10.48 -1.52 2.54
C GLN A 119 11.22 -1.10 1.28
N LYS A 120 12.11 -1.97 0.77
CA LYS A 120 12.69 -1.81 -0.56
C LYS A 120 11.64 -2.19 -1.61
N VAL A 121 11.50 -1.37 -2.64
CA VAL A 121 10.48 -1.55 -3.69
C VAL A 121 11.08 -1.30 -5.07
N PRO A 122 10.52 -1.94 -6.12
CA PRO A 122 10.89 -1.63 -7.50
C PRO A 122 10.70 -0.17 -7.87
N CYS A 123 11.15 0.20 -9.07
CA CYS A 123 11.12 1.57 -9.56
C CYS A 123 9.74 2.24 -9.39
N ILE A 124 9.75 3.38 -8.68
CA ILE A 124 8.57 4.22 -8.45
C ILE A 124 8.40 5.34 -9.51
N GLY A 125 9.16 5.28 -10.62
CA GLY A 125 9.03 6.21 -11.74
C GLY A 125 9.71 7.56 -11.56
N ARG A 126 10.66 7.72 -10.60
CA ARG A 126 11.33 8.99 -10.30
C ARG A 126 12.86 8.91 -10.46
N CYS A 127 13.30 8.23 -11.52
CA CYS A 127 14.75 8.00 -11.75
C CYS A 127 15.55 9.28 -11.94
N GLN A 128 14.93 10.37 -12.44
CA GLN A 128 15.57 11.68 -12.61
C GLN A 128 15.93 12.36 -11.28
N SER A 129 15.32 11.96 -10.19
CA SER A 129 15.50 12.51 -8.85
C SER A 129 15.94 11.45 -7.83
N ALA A 130 16.81 10.54 -8.28
CA ALA A 130 17.35 9.46 -7.45
C ALA A 130 18.30 10.02 -6.34
N PRO A 131 18.33 9.37 -5.16
CA PRO A 131 17.49 8.25 -4.75
C PRO A 131 16.08 8.73 -4.40
N ALA A 132 15.08 7.89 -4.65
CA ALA A 132 13.69 8.22 -4.40
C ALA A 132 13.06 7.33 -3.33
N ALA A 133 12.22 7.92 -2.48
CA ALA A 133 11.47 7.21 -1.45
C ALA A 133 10.02 7.67 -1.44
N VAL A 134 9.14 6.90 -0.79
CA VAL A 134 7.74 7.26 -0.57
C VAL A 134 7.40 7.09 0.90
N VAL A 135 6.92 8.15 1.54
CA VAL A 135 6.38 8.09 2.91
C VAL A 135 4.87 7.97 2.80
N LYS A 136 4.34 6.78 3.06
CA LYS A 136 2.94 6.40 2.82
C LYS A 136 2.54 6.60 1.35
N MET A 137 2.01 7.76 0.97
CA MET A 137 1.63 8.14 -0.41
C MET A 137 2.41 9.37 -0.90
N ASN A 138 3.28 9.96 -0.08
CA ASN A 138 4.05 11.15 -0.42
C ASN A 138 5.43 10.78 -0.99
N PRO A 139 5.69 11.01 -2.30
CA PRO A 139 6.99 10.74 -2.90
C PRO A 139 8.00 11.81 -2.50
N ILE A 140 9.23 11.37 -2.25
CA ILE A 140 10.36 12.22 -1.85
C ILE A 140 11.45 12.07 -2.87
N ASP A 141 11.73 13.16 -3.56
CA ASP A 141 12.79 13.30 -4.54
C ASP A 141 14.15 13.62 -3.90
N ASN A 142 15.23 13.06 -4.46
CA ASN A 142 16.58 13.18 -3.90
C ASN A 142 16.52 12.88 -2.39
N ALA A 143 16.00 11.71 -2.06
CA ALA A 143 15.67 11.31 -0.69
C ALA A 143 16.96 11.22 0.14
N THR A 144 16.99 11.95 1.26
CA THR A 144 18.00 11.83 2.30
C THR A 144 17.34 11.41 3.60
N PHE A 145 18.13 10.93 4.55
CA PHE A 145 17.64 10.55 5.86
C PHE A 145 16.83 11.70 6.51
N GLU A 146 17.35 12.92 6.48
CA GLU A 146 16.72 14.11 7.07
C GLU A 146 15.40 14.46 6.37
N LYS A 147 15.34 14.36 5.03
CA LYS A 147 14.12 14.62 4.28
C LYS A 147 13.04 13.61 4.64
N VAL A 148 13.38 12.31 4.63
CA VAL A 148 12.44 11.25 4.99
C VAL A 148 11.95 11.41 6.43
N LYS A 149 12.90 11.59 7.38
CA LYS A 149 12.59 11.81 8.79
C LYS A 149 11.65 13.00 8.98
N ARG A 150 11.94 14.15 8.38
CA ARG A 150 11.10 15.35 8.46
C ARG A 150 9.68 15.09 7.97
N ASN A 151 9.49 14.35 6.85
CA ASN A 151 8.17 14.02 6.33
C ASN A 151 7.41 13.05 7.25
N VAL A 152 8.11 12.10 7.88
CA VAL A 152 7.53 11.19 8.88
C VAL A 152 7.10 11.97 10.12
N ASP A 153 7.96 12.81 10.67
CA ASP A 153 7.71 13.60 11.88
C ASP A 153 6.58 14.64 11.66
N ALA A 154 6.55 15.26 10.48
CA ALA A 154 5.49 16.21 10.09
C ALA A 154 4.18 15.54 9.67
N LYS A 155 4.14 14.17 9.61
CA LYS A 155 3.00 13.40 9.09
C LYS A 155 2.57 13.84 7.68
N ALA A 156 3.53 14.26 6.86
CA ALA A 156 3.31 14.67 5.48
C ALA A 156 3.14 13.42 4.59
N PHE A 157 1.99 12.75 4.71
CA PHE A 157 1.71 11.46 4.08
C PHE A 157 1.14 11.54 2.68
N TYR A 158 0.76 12.72 2.24
CA TYR A 158 0.22 12.98 0.91
C TYR A 158 1.02 14.10 0.25
N PRO A 159 1.22 14.04 -1.08
CA PRO A 159 1.85 15.13 -1.79
C PRO A 159 0.97 16.38 -1.77
N GLU A 160 1.60 17.54 -1.69
CA GLU A 160 0.92 18.79 -2.01
C GLU A 160 0.65 18.79 -3.52
N LEU A 161 -0.62 18.74 -3.89
CA LEU A 161 -1.03 18.82 -5.29
C LEU A 161 -1.22 20.31 -5.64
N PRO A 162 -0.74 20.74 -6.80
CA PRO A 162 -1.05 22.08 -7.30
C PRO A 162 -2.55 22.24 -7.47
N ASP A 163 -3.04 23.46 -7.37
CA ASP A 163 -4.43 23.75 -7.70
C ASP A 163 -4.74 23.26 -9.12
N TYR A 164 -5.96 22.74 -9.33
CA TYR A 164 -6.38 22.20 -10.62
C TYR A 164 -6.17 23.20 -11.76
N VAL A 165 -6.39 24.48 -11.51
CA VAL A 165 -6.17 25.58 -12.48
C VAL A 165 -4.68 25.73 -12.81
N GLU A 166 -3.80 25.73 -11.80
CA GLU A 166 -2.33 25.78 -12.00
C GLU A 166 -1.83 24.57 -12.77
N PHE A 167 -2.34 23.38 -12.45
CA PHE A 167 -1.99 22.14 -13.16
C PHE A 167 -2.41 22.20 -14.62
N CYS A 168 -3.64 22.64 -14.93
CA CYS A 168 -4.12 22.79 -16.31
C CYS A 168 -3.31 23.83 -17.09
N LEU A 169 -2.94 24.95 -16.46
CA LEU A 169 -2.11 25.97 -17.12
C LEU A 169 -0.71 25.45 -17.42
N SER A 170 -0.13 24.63 -16.54
CA SER A 170 1.20 24.04 -16.77
C SER A 170 1.22 23.08 -17.96
N LEU A 171 0.11 22.42 -18.26
CA LEU A 171 -0.01 21.51 -19.41
C LEU A 171 -0.15 22.25 -20.76
N ILE A 172 -0.61 23.50 -20.75
CA ILE A 172 -0.80 24.31 -21.98
C ILE A 172 0.55 24.85 -22.51
N HIS A 173 1.58 24.88 -21.66
CA HIS A 173 2.91 25.40 -22.00
C HIS A 173 3.92 24.31 -22.40
N ILE A 174 3.48 23.06 -22.58
CA ILE A 174 4.22 21.97 -23.18
C ILE A 174 3.87 21.89 -24.68
#